data_5e346aeebfc7abed4a5d09d9bc755c31
#
_entry.id   5e346aeebfc7abed4a5d09d9bc755c31
#
_cell.length_a   1.000
_cell.length_b   1.000
_cell.length_c   1.000
_cell.angle_alpha   90.00
_cell.angle_beta   90.00
_cell.angle_gamma   90.00
#
_symmetry.space_group_name_H-M   'P 1'
#
loop_
_entity.id
_entity.type
_entity.pdbx_description
1 polymer ?
#
loop_
_entity_poly.entity_id
_entity_poly.type
_entity_poly.pdbx_seq_one_letter_code
_entity_poly.pdbx_strand_id
1 'polypeptide(L)'
;GSTTTKLVLIDSDGKLLYSLYGSNEGNPLQSVIKMLKQLYSEIPEKAVIRYSGVTGYGEKLIQTALNVDLNEIETIAHYTAAKKFMPNVTSIVDIGGQDMKYIKMKNGSIDNIMLNEACSSGCGSFIETFAKSLNISIQEFVNAAIEARRPVDLGSRCTVFMNSKIKQAQKEGYSVGDISAGLSYSVIKNAIQKVMKVRAVSYTHLRAHETGAYL
;
A
#
# COMPACT_ATOMS: atom_id res chain seq x y z
N GLY A 1 5.88 2.66 7.79
CA GLY A 1 4.62 3.29 7.41
C GLY A 1 3.75 3.64 8.62
N SER A 2 2.63 4.32 8.40
CA SER A 2 1.72 4.75 9.48
C SER A 2 1.05 3.58 10.23
N THR A 3 0.81 2.47 9.55
CA THR A 3 0.11 1.30 10.12
C THR A 3 0.97 0.05 10.21
N THR A 4 2.03 -0.05 9.42
CA THR A 4 2.85 -1.25 9.30
C THR A 4 4.33 -0.92 9.36
N THR A 5 5.12 -1.87 9.86
CA THR A 5 6.58 -1.84 9.82
C THR A 5 7.07 -2.96 8.91
N LYS A 6 8.10 -2.66 8.13
CA LYS A 6 8.81 -3.61 7.28
C LYS A 6 10.29 -3.51 7.58
N LEU A 7 10.95 -4.64 7.64
CA LEU A 7 12.40 -4.72 7.77
C LEU A 7 12.91 -5.65 6.67
N VAL A 8 13.96 -5.23 5.98
CA VAL A 8 14.63 -6.04 4.95
C VAL A 8 16.13 -6.03 5.19
N LEU A 9 16.76 -7.16 4.93
CA LEU A 9 18.21 -7.28 4.82
C LEU A 9 18.54 -7.61 3.37
N ILE A 10 19.46 -6.87 2.79
CA ILE A 10 19.93 -7.08 1.42
C ILE A 10 21.46 -7.24 1.41
N ASP A 11 22.00 -7.92 0.40
CA ASP A 11 23.44 -7.96 0.17
C ASP A 11 23.92 -6.73 -0.62
N SER A 12 25.22 -6.70 -0.94
CA SER A 12 25.86 -5.62 -1.72
C SER A 12 25.28 -5.45 -3.13
N ASP A 13 24.69 -6.50 -3.69
CA ASP A 13 24.10 -6.49 -5.03
C ASP A 13 22.61 -6.13 -5.02
N GLY A 14 22.05 -5.89 -3.81
CA GLY A 14 20.66 -5.56 -3.60
C GLY A 14 19.72 -6.77 -3.61
N LYS A 15 20.26 -8.00 -3.47
CA LYS A 15 19.45 -9.21 -3.34
C LYS A 15 18.85 -9.29 -1.94
N LEU A 16 17.57 -9.57 -1.86
CA LEU A 16 16.86 -9.77 -0.60
C LEU A 16 17.36 -11.05 0.09
N LEU A 17 17.90 -10.91 1.29
CA LEU A 17 18.35 -12.02 2.14
C LEU A 17 17.34 -12.36 3.23
N TYR A 18 16.66 -11.35 3.78
CA TYR A 18 15.72 -11.52 4.88
C TYR A 18 14.65 -10.43 4.85
N SER A 19 13.45 -10.74 5.29
CA SER A 19 12.37 -9.75 5.37
C SER A 19 11.39 -10.05 6.50
N LEU A 20 10.95 -9.00 7.18
CA LEU A 20 9.86 -9.03 8.15
C LEU A 20 8.81 -7.99 7.77
N TYR A 21 7.56 -8.32 8.01
CA TYR A 21 6.40 -7.46 7.81
C TYR A 21 5.41 -7.64 8.96
N GLY A 22 4.89 -6.55 9.50
CA GLY A 22 3.88 -6.63 10.56
C GLY A 22 3.19 -5.31 10.85
N SER A 23 2.10 -5.37 11.59
CA SER A 23 1.45 -4.18 12.14
C SER A 23 2.39 -3.47 13.12
N ASN A 24 2.38 -2.14 13.13
CA ASN A 24 3.14 -1.37 14.12
C ASN A 24 2.31 -1.02 15.38
N GLU A 25 1.02 -1.34 15.37
CA GLU A 25 0.09 -1.11 16.49
C GLU A 25 0.15 0.32 17.05
N GLY A 26 0.46 1.30 16.18
CA GLY A 26 0.66 2.70 16.56
C GLY A 26 2.01 3.01 17.22
N ASN A 27 2.90 2.02 17.36
CA ASN A 27 4.23 2.21 17.94
C ASN A 27 5.34 1.70 17.00
N PRO A 28 5.70 2.48 15.97
CA PRO A 28 6.68 2.07 14.97
C PRO A 28 8.07 1.78 15.56
N LEU A 29 8.50 2.52 16.58
CA LEU A 29 9.82 2.31 17.19
C LEU A 29 9.92 0.96 17.89
N GLN A 30 8.94 0.60 18.70
CA GLN A 30 8.94 -0.71 19.37
C GLN A 30 8.82 -1.86 18.36
N SER A 31 8.04 -1.66 17.30
CA SER A 31 7.93 -2.64 16.22
C SER A 31 9.26 -2.86 15.51
N VAL A 32 10.00 -1.79 15.19
CA VAL A 32 11.34 -1.90 14.60
C VAL A 32 12.32 -2.61 15.55
N ILE A 33 12.33 -2.23 16.83
CA ILE A 33 13.21 -2.87 17.84
C ILE A 33 12.91 -4.37 17.94
N LYS A 34 11.63 -4.76 17.95
CA LYS A 34 11.24 -6.18 17.98
C LYS A 34 11.74 -6.91 16.72
N MET A 35 11.55 -6.33 15.54
CA MET A 35 12.01 -6.91 14.28
C MET A 35 13.53 -7.01 14.20
N LEU A 36 14.27 -6.01 14.70
CA LEU A 36 15.73 -6.07 14.78
C LEU A 36 16.21 -7.17 15.71
N LYS A 37 15.60 -7.32 16.88
CA LYS A 37 15.93 -8.42 17.80
C LYS A 37 15.72 -9.78 17.15
N GLN A 38 14.62 -9.93 16.41
CA GLN A 38 14.35 -11.16 15.67
C GLN A 38 15.40 -11.36 14.56
N LEU A 39 15.71 -10.35 13.75
CA LEU A 39 16.76 -10.43 12.74
C LEU A 39 18.08 -10.90 13.34
N TYR A 40 18.54 -10.25 14.43
CA TYR A 40 19.81 -10.60 15.06
C TYR A 40 19.83 -12.01 15.67
N SER A 41 18.70 -12.59 16.02
CA SER A 41 18.61 -13.99 16.46
C SER A 41 18.68 -15.02 15.34
N GLU A 42 18.42 -14.58 14.08
CA GLU A 42 18.34 -15.47 12.92
C GLU A 42 19.55 -15.36 11.97
N ILE A 43 20.28 -14.25 12.02
CA ILE A 43 21.49 -14.08 11.20
C ILE A 43 22.72 -14.73 11.88
N PRO A 44 23.71 -15.20 11.10
CA PRO A 44 24.96 -15.75 11.67
C PRO A 44 25.69 -14.73 12.55
N GLU A 45 26.29 -15.15 13.65
CA GLU A 45 27.09 -14.27 14.54
C GLU A 45 28.21 -13.49 13.84
N LYS A 46 28.74 -14.05 12.76
CA LYS A 46 29.79 -13.41 11.94
C LYS A 46 29.26 -12.42 10.90
N ALA A 47 27.92 -12.28 10.78
CA ALA A 47 27.34 -11.34 9.85
C ALA A 47 27.60 -9.90 10.30
N VAL A 48 28.04 -9.05 9.38
CA VAL A 48 28.28 -7.63 9.64
C VAL A 48 27.31 -6.81 8.81
N ILE A 49 26.43 -6.07 9.50
CA ILE A 49 25.57 -5.08 8.86
C ILE A 49 26.42 -3.81 8.66
N ARG A 50 26.71 -3.48 7.42
CA ARG A 50 27.58 -2.34 7.09
C ARG A 50 26.86 -1.01 7.08
N TYR A 51 25.63 -0.99 6.61
CA TYR A 51 24.82 0.22 6.45
C TYR A 51 23.38 -0.06 6.82
N SER A 52 22.74 0.97 7.32
CA SER A 52 21.32 0.96 7.70
C SER A 52 20.59 2.14 7.05
N GLY A 53 19.38 1.89 6.60
CA GLY A 53 18.53 2.92 5.99
C GLY A 53 17.11 2.83 6.50
N VAL A 54 16.43 3.97 6.56
CA VAL A 54 15.03 4.08 6.95
C VAL A 54 14.27 5.00 6.02
N THR A 55 13.01 4.68 5.77
CA THR A 55 12.06 5.53 5.04
C THR A 55 10.65 5.34 5.58
N GLY A 56 9.73 6.23 5.22
CA GLY A 56 8.34 6.18 5.60
C GLY A 56 7.98 7.11 6.74
N TYR A 57 6.72 7.11 7.16
CA TYR A 57 6.16 8.07 8.10
C TYR A 57 6.96 8.26 9.42
N GLY A 58 7.61 7.21 9.90
CA GLY A 58 8.38 7.23 11.16
C GLY A 58 9.90 7.42 10.98
N GLU A 59 10.39 7.79 9.80
CA GLU A 59 11.81 7.78 9.46
C GLU A 59 12.69 8.59 10.44
N LYS A 60 12.28 9.82 10.76
CA LYS A 60 13.05 10.70 11.68
C LYS A 60 13.13 10.15 13.10
N LEU A 61 12.02 9.59 13.59
CA LEU A 61 12.00 8.97 14.91
C LEU A 61 12.95 7.77 14.96
N ILE A 62 12.89 6.90 13.96
CA ILE A 62 13.73 5.70 13.88
C ILE A 62 15.19 6.08 13.68
N GLN A 63 15.48 7.03 12.78
CA GLN A 63 16.83 7.53 12.55
C GLN A 63 17.46 8.05 13.84
N THR A 64 16.75 8.89 14.58
CA THR A 64 17.26 9.49 15.81
C THR A 64 17.43 8.44 16.92
N ALA A 65 16.44 7.54 17.07
CA ALA A 65 16.45 6.57 18.17
C ALA A 65 17.48 5.43 17.98
N LEU A 66 17.76 5.06 16.73
CA LEU A 66 18.63 3.91 16.40
C LEU A 66 19.92 4.33 15.68
N ASN A 67 20.15 5.62 15.48
CA ASN A 67 21.32 6.16 14.80
C ASN A 67 21.54 5.53 13.42
N VAL A 68 20.47 5.47 12.62
CA VAL A 68 20.47 4.89 11.27
C VAL A 68 21.29 5.77 10.32
N ASP A 69 22.13 5.18 9.49
CA ASP A 69 23.09 5.89 8.60
C ASP A 69 22.38 6.77 7.57
N LEU A 70 21.26 6.33 7.01
CA LEU A 70 20.54 7.03 5.96
C LEU A 70 19.05 7.08 6.27
N ASN A 71 18.44 8.26 6.13
CA ASN A 71 16.99 8.38 6.00
C ASN A 71 16.62 8.94 4.62
N GLU A 72 15.56 8.38 4.02
CA GLU A 72 15.07 8.88 2.74
C GLU A 72 13.57 9.19 2.84
N ILE A 73 13.18 10.27 2.18
CA ILE A 73 11.77 10.67 2.07
C ILE A 73 11.00 9.56 1.34
N GLU A 74 9.89 9.14 1.91
CA GLU A 74 9.06 8.03 1.42
C GLU A 74 8.75 8.14 -0.09
N THR A 75 8.39 9.33 -0.56
CA THR A 75 8.07 9.59 -1.96
C THR A 75 9.27 9.35 -2.88
N ILE A 76 10.48 9.73 -2.43
CA ILE A 76 11.72 9.52 -3.18
C ILE A 76 12.07 8.04 -3.20
N ALA A 77 11.91 7.35 -2.07
CA ALA A 77 12.13 5.91 -1.98
C ALA A 77 11.19 5.14 -2.94
N HIS A 78 9.89 5.49 -2.96
CA HIS A 78 8.91 4.90 -3.90
C HIS A 78 9.28 5.17 -5.37
N TYR A 79 9.66 6.40 -5.70
CA TYR A 79 10.11 6.74 -7.05
C TYR A 79 11.34 5.94 -7.47
N THR A 80 12.34 5.87 -6.60
CA THR A 80 13.58 5.13 -6.86
C THR A 80 13.31 3.64 -7.08
N ALA A 81 12.47 3.04 -6.25
CA ALA A 81 12.05 1.65 -6.40
C ALA A 81 11.28 1.43 -7.71
N ALA A 82 10.28 2.28 -8.00
CA ALA A 82 9.49 2.17 -9.23
C ALA A 82 10.37 2.28 -10.48
N LYS A 83 11.32 3.20 -10.50
CA LYS A 83 12.27 3.39 -11.61
C LYS A 83 13.18 2.17 -11.82
N LYS A 84 13.55 1.47 -10.73
CA LYS A 84 14.35 0.23 -10.83
C LYS A 84 13.58 -0.88 -11.55
N PHE A 85 12.28 -1.03 -11.30
CA PHE A 85 11.44 -2.05 -11.96
C PHE A 85 10.90 -1.60 -13.32
N MET A 86 10.62 -0.30 -13.47
CA MET A 86 10.10 0.32 -14.70
C MET A 86 10.89 1.59 -15.03
N PRO A 87 12.00 1.49 -15.76
CA PRO A 87 12.89 2.64 -16.04
C PRO A 87 12.17 3.84 -16.69
N ASN A 88 11.11 3.60 -17.46
CA ASN A 88 10.33 4.61 -18.17
C ASN A 88 9.01 4.95 -17.45
N VAL A 89 8.90 4.70 -16.13
CA VAL A 89 7.70 5.02 -15.37
C VAL A 89 7.38 6.52 -15.46
N THR A 90 6.14 6.86 -15.81
CA THR A 90 5.66 8.25 -15.94
C THR A 90 4.71 8.65 -14.81
N SER A 91 4.15 7.68 -14.10
CA SER A 91 3.26 7.93 -12.96
C SER A 91 3.27 6.77 -11.98
N ILE A 92 3.12 7.10 -10.70
CA ILE A 92 2.99 6.14 -9.60
C ILE A 92 1.73 6.49 -8.84
N VAL A 93 0.89 5.50 -8.58
CA VAL A 93 -0.21 5.58 -7.64
C VAL A 93 0.15 4.72 -6.45
N ASP A 94 0.44 5.36 -5.33
CA ASP A 94 0.68 4.70 -4.06
C ASP A 94 -0.60 4.71 -3.23
N ILE A 95 -1.06 3.52 -2.82
CA ILE A 95 -2.23 3.33 -1.98
C ILE A 95 -1.75 2.73 -0.67
N GLY A 96 -1.48 3.60 0.29
CA GLY A 96 -1.02 3.23 1.61
C GLY A 96 -2.13 2.74 2.54
N GLY A 97 -1.77 2.50 3.80
CA GLY A 97 -2.73 2.12 4.84
C GLY A 97 -3.72 3.23 5.19
N GLN A 98 -3.26 4.48 5.22
CA GLN A 98 -4.05 5.65 5.65
C GLN A 98 -4.06 6.81 4.65
N ASP A 99 -3.18 6.81 3.68
CA ASP A 99 -3.05 7.85 2.67
C ASP A 99 -2.97 7.27 1.26
N MET A 100 -3.12 8.14 0.28
CA MET A 100 -2.89 7.86 -1.12
C MET A 100 -2.03 8.96 -1.71
N LYS A 101 -1.07 8.57 -2.57
CA LYS A 101 -0.20 9.51 -3.28
C LYS A 101 -0.25 9.21 -4.78
N TYR A 102 -0.29 10.26 -5.56
CA TYR A 102 -0.05 10.20 -7.00
C TYR A 102 1.18 11.01 -7.32
N ILE A 103 2.18 10.36 -7.90
CA ILE A 103 3.45 10.97 -8.28
C ILE A 103 3.51 10.97 -9.80
N LYS A 104 3.57 12.16 -10.38
CA LYS A 104 3.73 12.33 -11.83
C LYS A 104 5.19 12.62 -12.15
N MET A 105 5.73 11.92 -13.12
CA MET A 105 7.09 12.13 -13.61
C MET A 105 7.07 12.79 -14.99
N LYS A 106 8.09 13.62 -15.23
CA LYS A 106 8.37 14.23 -16.51
C LYS A 106 9.89 14.32 -16.69
N ASN A 107 10.37 13.86 -17.84
CA ASN A 107 11.81 13.89 -18.18
C ASN A 107 12.68 13.19 -17.11
N GLY A 108 12.21 12.08 -16.54
CA GLY A 108 12.96 11.30 -15.56
C GLY A 108 13.09 11.93 -14.16
N SER A 109 12.27 12.96 -13.88
CA SER A 109 12.20 13.62 -12.57
C SER A 109 10.76 13.73 -12.08
N ILE A 110 10.57 13.90 -10.79
CA ILE A 110 9.25 14.14 -10.21
C ILE A 110 8.77 15.53 -10.62
N ASP A 111 7.64 15.58 -11.34
CA ASP A 111 7.00 16.81 -11.83
C ASP A 111 5.94 17.33 -10.84
N ASN A 112 5.13 16.42 -10.30
CA ASN A 112 4.06 16.78 -9.37
C ASN A 112 3.76 15.63 -8.41
N ILE A 113 3.37 15.97 -7.19
CA ILE A 113 2.90 15.03 -6.16
C ILE A 113 1.55 15.51 -5.67
N MET A 114 0.56 14.64 -5.73
CA MET A 114 -0.77 14.85 -5.16
C MET A 114 -0.99 13.88 -4.02
N LEU A 115 -1.37 14.41 -2.87
CA LEU A 115 -1.62 13.66 -1.64
C LEU A 115 -3.11 13.71 -1.29
N ASN A 116 -3.62 12.62 -0.76
CA ASN A 116 -4.92 12.58 -0.12
C ASN A 116 -4.76 11.97 1.28
N GLU A 117 -4.51 12.82 2.26
CA GLU A 117 -4.43 12.45 3.67
C GLU A 117 -5.78 12.54 4.37
N ALA A 118 -6.76 13.20 3.75
CA ALA A 118 -8.01 13.58 4.39
C ALA A 118 -9.00 12.43 4.62
N CYS A 119 -8.75 11.25 4.07
CA CYS A 119 -9.73 10.18 4.15
C CYS A 119 -9.08 8.79 4.11
N SER A 120 -8.81 8.24 5.29
CA SER A 120 -8.41 6.84 5.47
C SER A 120 -9.44 5.85 4.90
N SER A 121 -10.62 6.35 4.58
CA SER A 121 -11.78 5.57 4.13
C SER A 121 -11.72 5.03 2.70
N GLY A 122 -10.64 5.23 2.00
CA GLY A 122 -10.42 4.66 0.68
C GLY A 122 -9.06 3.98 0.57
N CYS A 123 -8.37 3.79 1.69
CA CYS A 123 -7.02 3.25 1.76
C CYS A 123 -7.00 1.80 2.24
N GLY A 124 -5.83 1.19 2.29
CA GLY A 124 -5.66 -0.22 2.65
C GLY A 124 -6.20 -0.61 4.01
N SER A 125 -6.12 0.27 5.03
CA SER A 125 -6.65 -0.01 6.36
C SER A 125 -8.17 -0.27 6.37
N PHE A 126 -8.91 0.29 5.42
CA PHE A 126 -10.32 -0.01 5.27
C PHE A 126 -10.57 -1.45 4.78
N ILE A 127 -9.79 -1.89 3.80
CA ILE A 127 -9.85 -3.27 3.30
C ILE A 127 -9.48 -4.25 4.42
N GLU A 128 -8.41 -3.97 5.19
CA GLU A 128 -8.03 -4.79 6.35
C GLU A 128 -9.13 -4.87 7.40
N THR A 129 -9.74 -3.72 7.74
CA THR A 129 -10.84 -3.68 8.71
C THR A 129 -12.03 -4.50 8.23
N PHE A 130 -12.33 -4.42 6.95
CA PHE A 130 -13.42 -5.18 6.36
C PHE A 130 -13.13 -6.68 6.34
N ALA A 131 -11.94 -7.11 5.91
CA ALA A 131 -11.51 -8.51 5.94
C ALA A 131 -11.61 -9.08 7.37
N LYS A 132 -11.12 -8.33 8.37
CA LYS A 132 -11.27 -8.68 9.78
C LYS A 132 -12.73 -8.82 10.21
N SER A 133 -13.61 -7.94 9.74
CA SER A 133 -15.05 -8.01 10.08
C SER A 133 -15.76 -9.25 9.51
N LEU A 134 -15.21 -9.80 8.42
CA LEU A 134 -15.64 -11.06 7.83
C LEU A 134 -14.92 -12.28 8.40
N ASN A 135 -13.98 -12.06 9.32
CA ASN A 135 -13.12 -13.10 9.91
C ASN A 135 -12.32 -13.89 8.85
N ILE A 136 -11.85 -13.18 7.81
CA ILE A 136 -10.98 -13.71 6.77
C ILE A 136 -9.64 -12.96 6.74
N SER A 137 -8.59 -13.62 6.28
CA SER A 137 -7.30 -12.99 6.03
C SER A 137 -7.34 -12.07 4.81
N ILE A 138 -6.37 -11.15 4.70
CA ILE A 138 -6.22 -10.31 3.50
C ILE A 138 -5.99 -11.18 2.24
N GLN A 139 -5.26 -12.27 2.37
CA GLN A 139 -5.02 -13.16 1.23
C GLN A 139 -6.31 -13.84 0.75
N GLU A 140 -7.14 -14.31 1.67
CA GLU A 140 -8.47 -14.86 1.33
C GLU A 140 -9.37 -13.79 0.71
N PHE A 141 -9.33 -12.55 1.24
CA PHE A 141 -10.06 -11.43 0.65
C PHE A 141 -9.63 -11.16 -0.80
N VAL A 142 -8.32 -11.12 -1.07
CA VAL A 142 -7.78 -10.88 -2.41
C VAL A 142 -8.17 -12.02 -3.35
N ASN A 143 -7.98 -13.28 -2.94
CA ASN A 143 -8.35 -14.43 -3.75
C ASN A 143 -9.83 -14.44 -4.10
N ALA A 144 -10.69 -14.17 -3.11
CA ALA A 144 -12.13 -14.07 -3.33
C ALA A 144 -12.50 -12.92 -4.29
N ALA A 145 -11.80 -11.79 -4.21
CA ALA A 145 -12.02 -10.65 -5.11
C ALA A 145 -11.64 -10.97 -6.56
N ILE A 146 -10.54 -11.71 -6.77
CA ILE A 146 -10.08 -12.12 -8.11
C ILE A 146 -11.07 -13.08 -8.76
N GLU A 147 -11.66 -13.98 -7.98
CA GLU A 147 -12.61 -14.99 -8.46
C GLU A 147 -14.05 -14.45 -8.62
N ALA A 148 -14.29 -13.20 -8.24
CA ALA A 148 -15.61 -12.59 -8.26
C ALA A 148 -16.20 -12.52 -9.68
N ARG A 149 -17.44 -12.96 -9.83
CA ARG A 149 -18.13 -12.97 -11.12
C ARG A 149 -19.04 -11.75 -11.32
N ARG A 150 -19.52 -11.16 -10.21
CA ARG A 150 -20.47 -10.05 -10.23
C ARG A 150 -20.13 -9.00 -9.17
N PRO A 151 -19.01 -8.25 -9.33
CA PRO A 151 -18.58 -7.25 -8.36
C PRO A 151 -19.67 -6.23 -8.05
N VAL A 152 -19.91 -5.94 -6.77
CA VAL A 152 -20.89 -4.95 -6.32
C VAL A 152 -20.41 -3.53 -6.63
N ASP A 153 -21.24 -2.69 -7.22
CA ASP A 153 -20.89 -1.27 -7.35
C ASP A 153 -21.14 -0.51 -6.05
N LEU A 154 -20.11 -0.39 -5.24
CA LEU A 154 -20.12 0.37 -4.00
C LEU A 154 -19.92 1.88 -4.21
N GLY A 155 -19.59 2.30 -5.42
CA GLY A 155 -19.29 3.70 -5.74
C GLY A 155 -17.93 4.14 -5.17
N SER A 156 -17.73 5.47 -5.10
CA SER A 156 -16.51 6.12 -4.57
C SER A 156 -16.81 7.03 -3.36
N ARG A 157 -17.79 6.67 -2.54
CA ARG A 157 -18.23 7.46 -1.38
C ARG A 157 -17.40 7.14 -0.12
N CYS A 158 -17.62 7.94 0.92
CA CYS A 158 -17.06 7.71 2.25
C CYS A 158 -17.45 6.33 2.81
N THR A 159 -16.56 5.70 3.58
CA THR A 159 -16.73 4.38 4.21
C THR A 159 -18.00 4.22 5.03
N VAL A 160 -18.46 5.28 5.69
CA VAL A 160 -19.72 5.25 6.45
C VAL A 160 -20.89 4.83 5.55
N PHE A 161 -20.95 5.39 4.35
CA PHE A 161 -21.96 5.02 3.35
C PHE A 161 -21.67 3.67 2.69
N MET A 162 -20.40 3.28 2.57
CA MET A 162 -20.04 1.96 2.03
C MET A 162 -20.50 0.84 2.94
N ASN A 163 -20.36 0.97 4.27
CA ASN A 163 -20.84 -0.04 5.22
C ASN A 163 -22.33 -0.32 5.07
N SER A 164 -23.14 0.71 4.82
CA SER A 164 -24.59 0.50 4.58
C SER A 164 -24.85 -0.24 3.28
N LYS A 165 -24.12 0.10 2.20
CA LYS A 165 -24.22 -0.61 0.91
C LYS A 165 -23.74 -2.06 0.99
N ILE A 166 -22.68 -2.33 1.75
CA ILE A 166 -22.18 -3.69 1.98
C ILE A 166 -23.23 -4.53 2.68
N LYS A 167 -23.84 -4.00 3.77
CA LYS A 167 -24.91 -4.69 4.47
C LYS A 167 -26.13 -4.96 3.56
N GLN A 168 -26.44 -4.03 2.67
CA GLN A 168 -27.49 -4.21 1.68
C GLN A 168 -27.11 -5.32 0.69
N ALA A 169 -25.89 -5.29 0.13
CA ALA A 169 -25.41 -6.31 -0.80
C ALA A 169 -25.42 -7.72 -0.15
N GLN A 170 -25.06 -7.83 1.13
CA GLN A 170 -25.16 -9.09 1.87
C GLN A 170 -26.62 -9.59 1.96
N LYS A 171 -27.59 -8.69 2.22
CA LYS A 171 -29.01 -9.02 2.22
C LYS A 171 -29.54 -9.43 0.84
N GLU A 172 -28.97 -8.87 -0.21
CA GLU A 172 -29.30 -9.18 -1.61
C GLU A 172 -28.61 -10.47 -2.11
N GLY A 173 -27.85 -11.15 -1.26
CA GLY A 173 -27.21 -12.44 -1.56
C GLY A 173 -25.95 -12.34 -2.41
N TYR A 174 -25.26 -11.20 -2.43
CA TYR A 174 -23.94 -11.11 -3.04
C TYR A 174 -22.92 -11.91 -2.24
N SER A 175 -22.03 -12.59 -2.96
CA SER A 175 -20.94 -13.36 -2.34
C SER A 175 -19.90 -12.46 -1.67
N VAL A 176 -19.12 -13.03 -0.77
CA VAL A 176 -17.96 -12.34 -0.17
C VAL A 176 -17.01 -11.88 -1.28
N GLY A 177 -16.79 -12.69 -2.32
CA GLY A 177 -15.97 -12.33 -3.47
C GLY A 177 -16.49 -11.09 -4.22
N ASP A 178 -17.79 -11.03 -4.51
CA ASP A 178 -18.40 -9.90 -5.22
C ASP A 178 -18.29 -8.60 -4.41
N ILE A 179 -18.42 -8.67 -3.08
CA ILE A 179 -18.25 -7.53 -2.18
C ILE A 179 -16.79 -7.12 -2.08
N SER A 180 -15.85 -8.08 -1.97
CA SER A 180 -14.41 -7.82 -1.92
C SER A 180 -13.91 -7.15 -3.19
N ALA A 181 -14.35 -7.63 -4.35
CA ALA A 181 -14.06 -7.00 -5.64
C ALA A 181 -14.64 -5.59 -5.73
N GLY A 182 -15.90 -5.40 -5.29
CA GLY A 182 -16.54 -4.09 -5.25
C GLY A 182 -15.81 -3.08 -4.38
N LEU A 183 -15.27 -3.51 -3.22
CA LEU A 183 -14.43 -2.70 -2.35
C LEU A 183 -13.12 -2.32 -3.03
N SER A 184 -12.44 -3.27 -3.66
CA SER A 184 -11.20 -3.03 -4.41
C SER A 184 -11.42 -2.01 -5.52
N TYR A 185 -12.47 -2.15 -6.32
CA TYR A 185 -12.85 -1.16 -7.32
C TYR A 185 -13.15 0.21 -6.73
N SER A 186 -13.80 0.26 -5.57
CA SER A 186 -14.10 1.53 -4.90
C SER A 186 -12.82 2.26 -4.48
N VAL A 187 -11.84 1.56 -3.96
CA VAL A 187 -10.52 2.12 -3.60
C VAL A 187 -9.82 2.69 -4.84
N ILE A 188 -9.78 1.93 -5.93
CA ILE A 188 -9.18 2.39 -7.21
C ILE A 188 -9.94 3.60 -7.76
N LYS A 189 -11.28 3.58 -7.79
CA LYS A 189 -12.09 4.73 -8.20
C LYS A 189 -11.78 5.98 -7.37
N ASN A 190 -11.60 5.81 -6.05
CA ASN A 190 -11.20 6.91 -5.17
C ASN A 190 -9.82 7.48 -5.52
N ALA A 191 -8.83 6.61 -5.77
CA ALA A 191 -7.49 7.04 -6.19
C ALA A 191 -7.55 7.85 -7.50
N ILE A 192 -8.24 7.35 -8.50
CA ILE A 192 -8.38 8.01 -9.81
C ILE A 192 -9.10 9.36 -9.67
N GLN A 193 -10.23 9.40 -8.97
CA GLN A 193 -11.08 10.60 -8.94
C GLN A 193 -10.60 11.67 -7.96
N LYS A 194 -10.10 11.26 -6.80
CA LYS A 194 -9.75 12.20 -5.72
C LYS A 194 -8.27 12.59 -5.71
N VAL A 195 -7.38 11.64 -6.04
CA VAL A 195 -5.94 11.87 -5.98
C VAL A 195 -5.43 12.31 -7.35
N MET A 196 -5.63 11.50 -8.38
CA MET A 196 -5.19 11.85 -9.73
C MET A 196 -6.00 13.01 -10.32
N LYS A 197 -7.21 13.29 -9.80
CA LYS A 197 -8.14 14.31 -10.29
C LYS A 197 -8.36 14.21 -11.81
N VAL A 198 -8.36 13.00 -12.34
CA VAL A 198 -8.67 12.76 -13.73
C VAL A 198 -10.13 13.19 -13.95
N ARG A 199 -10.33 14.35 -14.55
CA ARG A 199 -11.62 14.72 -15.09
C ARG A 199 -11.86 13.77 -16.27
N ALA A 200 -13.02 13.16 -16.32
CA ALA A 200 -13.43 12.36 -17.47
C ALA A 200 -13.36 13.23 -18.73
N VAL A 201 -12.26 13.10 -19.47
CA VAL A 201 -12.19 13.57 -20.84
C VAL A 201 -12.78 12.42 -21.66
N SER A 202 -13.71 12.71 -22.54
CA SER A 202 -14.51 11.75 -23.30
C SER A 202 -13.73 10.77 -24.21
N TYR A 203 -12.42 10.67 -24.05
CA TYR A 203 -11.52 9.83 -24.86
C TYR A 203 -10.50 8.99 -24.08
N THR A 204 -10.63 8.83 -22.75
CA THR A 204 -9.81 7.87 -22.04
C THR A 204 -10.37 6.47 -22.22
N HIS A 205 -9.93 5.77 -23.26
CA HIS A 205 -10.06 4.32 -23.33
C HIS A 205 -9.10 3.70 -22.30
N LEU A 206 -9.56 3.49 -21.07
CA LEU A 206 -8.96 2.54 -20.16
C LEU A 206 -9.25 1.16 -20.73
N ARG A 207 -8.31 0.57 -21.43
CA ARG A 207 -8.37 -0.84 -21.82
C ARG A 207 -8.20 -1.64 -20.53
N ALA A 208 -9.27 -2.29 -20.12
CA ALA A 208 -9.31 -3.17 -18.93
C ALA A 208 -8.34 -4.37 -19.02
N HIS A 209 -7.64 -4.55 -20.12
CA HIS A 209 -6.68 -5.64 -20.34
C HIS A 209 -5.28 -5.39 -19.77
N GLU A 210 -4.97 -4.18 -19.33
CA GLU A 210 -3.62 -3.87 -18.81
C GLU A 210 -3.52 -3.93 -17.29
N THR A 211 -4.63 -4.05 -16.57
CA THR A 211 -4.66 -4.12 -15.10
C THR A 211 -4.64 -5.55 -14.54
N GLY A 212 -4.70 -6.56 -15.39
CA GLY A 212 -4.75 -7.97 -14.98
C GLY A 212 -3.40 -8.68 -14.83
N ALA A 213 -2.28 -8.02 -15.09
CA ALA A 213 -0.99 -8.70 -15.17
C ALA A 213 -0.03 -8.45 -14.00
N TYR A 214 -0.36 -7.57 -13.03
CA TYR A 214 0.57 -7.20 -11.95
C TYR A 214 -0.13 -6.93 -10.61
N LEU A 215 -0.95 -7.88 -10.15
CA LEU A 215 -1.34 -8.00 -8.75
C LEU A 215 -0.73 -9.25 -8.13
#